data_47e6a5edf56bd5146f0f4ca770641ce1
#
_entry.id   47e6a5edf56bd5146f0f4ca770641ce1
#
_cell.length_a   1.000
_cell.length_b   1.000
_cell.length_c   1.000
_cell.angle_alpha   90.00
_cell.angle_beta   90.00
_cell.angle_gamma   90.00
#
_symmetry.space_group_name_H-M   'P 1'
#
loop_
_entity.id
_entity.type
_entity.pdbx_description
1 polymer ?
#
loop_
_entity_poly.entity_id
_entity_poly.type
_entity_poly.pdbx_seq_one_letter_code
_entity_poly.pdbx_strand_id
1 'polypeptide(L)'
;MSKLKQQIRITALYCRLSRDDEFSGDSVSIQTQKTMLSQYAREHGFANCEFFVDDGYSGTNYNRPDFQRMLGLVEDGKIAIICVKDLSRLGRDYLQTGYYTEVVFPEHDIRFIAINDNVDTATGDNEFAPFKNIINEWYAKDCSRKVRSAFRTKALNGEYTGGYPAYGYRKDPEDRHHLIPDEHAPIVQRMFQMALEGESCFHIAKALEREQIPT
;
A
#
# COMPACT_ATOMS: atom_id res chain seq x y z
N MET A 1 -15.88 -18.38 -15.39
CA MET A 1 -15.95 -16.90 -15.61
C MET A 1 -14.65 -16.31 -16.21
N SER A 2 -13.71 -17.07 -16.76
CA SER A 2 -12.37 -16.54 -17.00
C SER A 2 -12.02 -16.09 -18.42
N LYS A 3 -12.45 -16.81 -19.46
CA LYS A 3 -11.96 -16.51 -20.83
C LYS A 3 -12.59 -15.30 -21.52
N LEU A 4 -13.86 -15.00 -21.31
CA LEU A 4 -14.51 -13.85 -21.97
C LEU A 4 -14.12 -12.49 -21.35
N LYS A 5 -13.82 -12.43 -20.04
CA LYS A 5 -13.34 -11.19 -19.39
C LYS A 5 -11.89 -10.86 -19.77
N GLN A 6 -11.05 -11.87 -20.05
CA GLN A 6 -9.65 -11.64 -20.49
C GLN A 6 -9.55 -11.01 -21.89
N GLN A 7 -10.52 -11.26 -22.78
CA GLN A 7 -10.52 -10.69 -24.14
C GLN A 7 -10.80 -9.17 -24.18
N ILE A 8 -11.36 -8.61 -23.13
CA ILE A 8 -11.71 -7.17 -23.05
C ILE A 8 -10.63 -6.35 -22.32
N ARG A 9 -9.82 -6.99 -21.45
CA ARG A 9 -8.76 -6.30 -20.69
C ARG A 9 -7.51 -6.07 -21.56
N ILE A 10 -6.81 -4.98 -21.28
CA ILE A 10 -5.61 -4.55 -22.01
C ILE A 10 -4.40 -5.38 -21.59
N THR A 11 -3.56 -5.74 -22.58
CA THR A 11 -2.17 -6.14 -22.37
C THR A 11 -1.30 -4.89 -22.51
N ALA A 12 -0.81 -4.35 -21.38
CA ALA A 12 0.04 -3.18 -21.36
C ALA A 12 1.50 -3.55 -21.69
N LEU A 13 2.03 -2.97 -22.76
CA LEU A 13 3.41 -3.10 -23.19
C LEU A 13 4.17 -1.83 -22.77
N TYR A 14 4.86 -1.90 -21.61
CA TYR A 14 5.49 -0.73 -21.03
C TYR A 14 6.95 -0.60 -21.44
N CYS A 15 7.30 0.57 -22.00
CA CYS A 15 8.64 0.93 -22.42
C CYS A 15 9.13 2.16 -21.65
N ARG A 16 10.40 2.14 -21.23
CA ARG A 16 11.04 3.29 -20.60
C ARG A 16 12.48 3.44 -21.08
N LEU A 17 12.88 4.69 -21.34
CA LEU A 17 14.27 5.07 -21.59
C LEU A 17 14.60 6.30 -20.73
N SER A 18 15.74 6.31 -20.05
CA SER A 18 16.24 7.50 -19.37
C SER A 18 17.36 8.15 -20.20
N ARG A 19 17.61 9.44 -19.99
CA ARG A 19 18.75 10.14 -20.62
C ARG A 19 20.09 9.50 -20.25
N ASP A 20 20.21 8.93 -19.05
CA ASP A 20 21.42 8.24 -18.60
C ASP A 20 21.64 6.90 -19.31
N ASP A 21 20.56 6.24 -19.78
CA ASP A 21 20.63 4.97 -20.52
C ASP A 21 21.20 5.17 -21.94
N GLU A 22 21.14 6.39 -22.51
CA GLU A 22 21.72 6.69 -23.82
C GLU A 22 23.26 6.67 -23.82
N PHE A 23 23.88 6.94 -22.67
CA PHE A 23 25.34 7.00 -22.53
C PHE A 23 25.99 5.65 -22.12
N SER A 24 25.23 4.68 -21.72
CA SER A 24 25.75 3.42 -21.14
C SER A 24 25.99 2.28 -22.14
N GLY A 25 25.93 2.52 -23.44
CA GLY A 25 26.24 1.52 -24.49
C GLY A 25 25.24 0.36 -24.63
N ASP A 26 24.42 0.13 -23.63
CA ASP A 26 23.37 -0.91 -23.57
C ASP A 26 21.96 -0.35 -23.82
N SER A 27 21.84 0.89 -24.26
CA SER A 27 20.55 1.54 -24.46
C SER A 27 19.83 0.99 -25.69
N VAL A 28 19.02 -0.01 -25.45
CA VAL A 28 18.02 -0.48 -26.41
C VAL A 28 17.00 0.63 -26.57
N SER A 29 16.94 1.25 -27.74
CA SER A 29 15.99 2.34 -28.04
C SER A 29 14.54 1.93 -27.73
N ILE A 30 13.66 2.90 -27.49
CA ILE A 30 12.21 2.65 -27.33
C ILE A 30 11.66 1.81 -28.47
N GLN A 31 12.14 2.04 -29.70
CA GLN A 31 11.70 1.28 -30.88
C GLN A 31 12.06 -0.21 -30.77
N THR A 32 13.26 -0.53 -30.30
CA THR A 32 13.68 -1.93 -30.10
C THR A 32 12.88 -2.60 -28.97
N GLN A 33 12.60 -1.86 -27.89
CA GLN A 33 11.70 -2.37 -26.81
C GLN A 33 10.30 -2.68 -27.38
N LYS A 34 9.72 -1.76 -28.16
CA LYS A 34 8.42 -1.97 -28.81
C LYS A 34 8.40 -3.20 -29.70
N THR A 35 9.43 -3.38 -30.53
CA THR A 35 9.55 -4.54 -31.40
C THR A 35 9.61 -5.84 -30.61
N MET A 36 10.46 -5.90 -29.57
CA MET A 36 10.60 -7.05 -28.70
C MET A 36 9.30 -7.41 -27.98
N LEU A 37 8.65 -6.42 -27.34
CA LEU A 37 7.40 -6.63 -26.63
C LEU A 37 6.26 -7.07 -27.57
N SER A 38 6.18 -6.48 -28.78
CA SER A 38 5.20 -6.88 -29.78
C SER A 38 5.40 -8.31 -30.27
N GLN A 39 6.67 -8.70 -30.47
CA GLN A 39 6.99 -10.05 -30.88
C GLN A 39 6.61 -11.06 -29.79
N TYR A 40 7.00 -10.80 -28.55
CA TYR A 40 6.67 -11.64 -27.41
C TYR A 40 5.16 -11.77 -27.22
N ALA A 41 4.41 -10.68 -27.28
CA ALA A 41 2.96 -10.68 -27.15
C ALA A 41 2.30 -11.52 -28.26
N ARG A 42 2.81 -11.46 -29.50
CA ARG A 42 2.30 -12.26 -30.62
C ARG A 42 2.59 -13.75 -30.43
N GLU A 43 3.82 -14.10 -30.02
CA GLU A 43 4.23 -15.49 -29.80
C GLU A 43 3.43 -16.16 -28.67
N HIS A 44 3.01 -15.37 -27.65
CA HIS A 44 2.22 -15.86 -26.52
C HIS A 44 0.71 -15.67 -26.69
N GLY A 45 0.25 -15.17 -27.85
CA GLY A 45 -1.18 -15.00 -28.15
C GLY A 45 -1.86 -13.93 -27.30
N PHE A 46 -1.12 -12.91 -26.83
CA PHE A 46 -1.71 -11.82 -26.06
C PHE A 46 -2.53 -10.91 -26.99
N ALA A 47 -3.75 -10.61 -26.56
CA ALA A 47 -4.68 -9.77 -27.30
C ALA A 47 -4.75 -8.37 -26.70
N ASN A 48 -5.32 -7.42 -27.44
CA ASN A 48 -5.60 -6.05 -26.99
C ASN A 48 -4.36 -5.34 -26.42
N CYS A 49 -3.24 -5.40 -27.17
CA CYS A 49 -1.97 -4.80 -26.76
C CYS A 49 -2.00 -3.27 -26.91
N GLU A 50 -1.61 -2.56 -25.87
CA GLU A 50 -1.46 -1.10 -25.86
C GLU A 50 -0.07 -0.71 -25.32
N PHE A 51 0.59 0.23 -25.98
CA PHE A 51 1.88 0.75 -25.54
C PHE A 51 1.74 1.90 -24.55
N PHE A 52 2.57 1.82 -23.51
CA PHE A 52 2.79 2.87 -22.52
C PHE A 52 4.27 3.24 -22.57
N VAL A 53 4.59 4.51 -22.82
CA VAL A 53 5.97 4.91 -23.16
C VAL A 53 6.40 6.14 -22.38
N ASP A 54 7.37 5.98 -21.50
CA ASP A 54 8.01 7.07 -20.77
C ASP A 54 9.46 7.24 -21.27
N ASP A 55 9.62 8.13 -22.28
CA ASP A 55 10.92 8.48 -22.86
C ASP A 55 11.54 9.67 -22.13
N GLY A 56 12.81 9.57 -21.76
CA GLY A 56 13.55 10.60 -21.03
C GLY A 56 13.32 10.59 -19.49
N TYR A 57 12.60 9.60 -18.95
CA TYR A 57 12.30 9.51 -17.51
C TYR A 57 13.20 8.53 -16.77
N SER A 58 13.70 8.96 -15.59
CA SER A 58 14.52 8.11 -14.70
C SER A 58 13.73 6.92 -14.14
N GLY A 59 14.42 5.79 -13.95
CA GLY A 59 13.86 4.61 -13.29
C GLY A 59 13.67 4.76 -11.77
N THR A 60 14.23 5.81 -11.15
CA THR A 60 14.08 6.07 -9.71
C THR A 60 12.83 6.88 -9.37
N ASN A 61 12.20 7.50 -10.36
CA ASN A 61 10.98 8.28 -10.19
C ASN A 61 9.80 7.53 -10.83
N TYR A 62 8.74 7.32 -10.05
CA TYR A 62 7.49 6.67 -10.51
C TYR A 62 6.41 7.67 -10.93
N ASN A 63 6.64 8.98 -10.78
CA ASN A 63 5.73 10.01 -11.28
C ASN A 63 6.01 10.28 -12.78
N ARG A 64 5.73 9.28 -13.60
CA ARG A 64 5.90 9.26 -15.05
C ARG A 64 4.54 9.22 -15.72
N PRO A 65 4.27 10.02 -16.75
CA PRO A 65 2.93 10.18 -17.34
C PRO A 65 2.26 8.87 -17.76
N ASP A 66 2.95 8.06 -18.57
CA ASP A 66 2.36 6.82 -19.07
C ASP A 66 2.34 5.70 -18.03
N PHE A 67 3.30 5.69 -17.10
CA PHE A 67 3.24 4.80 -15.95
C PHE A 67 2.01 5.11 -15.07
N GLN A 68 1.75 6.38 -14.78
CA GLN A 68 0.57 6.79 -14.00
C GLN A 68 -0.73 6.51 -14.75
N ARG A 69 -0.77 6.73 -16.08
CA ARG A 69 -1.90 6.35 -16.92
C ARG A 69 -2.17 4.85 -16.86
N MET A 70 -1.12 4.04 -16.94
CA MET A 70 -1.21 2.59 -16.79
C MET A 70 -1.75 2.20 -15.42
N LEU A 71 -1.25 2.79 -14.33
CA LEU A 71 -1.75 2.52 -12.97
C LEU A 71 -3.23 2.89 -12.80
N GLY A 72 -3.67 4.02 -13.35
CA GLY A 72 -5.09 4.36 -13.33
C GLY A 72 -5.97 3.31 -14.01
N LEU A 73 -5.48 2.72 -15.13
CA LEU A 73 -6.18 1.61 -15.79
C LEU A 73 -6.09 0.29 -15.01
N VAL A 74 -5.05 0.09 -14.19
CA VAL A 74 -4.96 -1.02 -13.23
C VAL A 74 -6.05 -0.88 -12.18
N GLU A 75 -6.18 0.28 -11.54
CA GLU A 75 -7.20 0.57 -10.53
C GLU A 75 -8.61 0.41 -11.11
N ASP A 76 -8.83 0.82 -12.36
CA ASP A 76 -10.09 0.61 -13.08
C ASP A 76 -10.37 -0.86 -13.46
N GLY A 77 -9.43 -1.78 -13.22
CA GLY A 77 -9.54 -3.20 -13.58
C GLY A 77 -9.49 -3.46 -15.09
N LYS A 78 -8.96 -2.53 -15.88
CA LYS A 78 -8.91 -2.61 -17.35
C LYS A 78 -7.66 -3.32 -17.88
N ILE A 79 -6.64 -3.57 -17.07
CA ILE A 79 -5.40 -4.26 -17.45
C ILE A 79 -5.44 -5.71 -16.95
N ALA A 80 -5.04 -6.65 -17.79
CA ALA A 80 -4.87 -8.07 -17.45
C ALA A 80 -3.40 -8.47 -17.35
N ILE A 81 -2.56 -7.90 -18.22
CA ILE A 81 -1.15 -8.25 -18.35
C ILE A 81 -0.34 -6.97 -18.43
N ILE A 82 0.78 -6.91 -17.71
CA ILE A 82 1.82 -5.89 -17.87
C ILE A 82 3.08 -6.61 -18.32
N CYS A 83 3.63 -6.21 -19.47
CA CYS A 83 4.84 -6.78 -20.02
C CYS A 83 5.91 -5.70 -20.20
N VAL A 84 7.11 -5.96 -19.69
CA VAL A 84 8.29 -5.10 -19.79
C VAL A 84 9.46 -5.86 -20.38
N LYS A 85 10.45 -5.18 -20.94
CA LYS A 85 11.69 -5.82 -21.42
C LYS A 85 12.44 -6.46 -20.25
N ASP A 86 12.66 -5.68 -19.20
CA ASP A 86 13.34 -6.07 -17.96
C ASP A 86 12.80 -5.23 -16.79
N LEU A 87 13.07 -5.66 -15.57
CA LEU A 87 12.58 -5.00 -14.34
C LEU A 87 13.05 -3.56 -14.22
N SER A 88 14.24 -3.23 -14.76
CA SER A 88 14.75 -1.87 -14.71
C SER A 88 13.87 -0.89 -15.50
N ARG A 89 13.07 -1.37 -16.46
CA ARG A 89 12.09 -0.57 -17.19
C ARG A 89 10.93 -0.20 -16.28
N LEU A 90 10.45 -1.12 -15.42
CA LEU A 90 9.44 -0.81 -14.42
C LEU A 90 9.98 0.19 -13.39
N GLY A 91 11.18 -0.08 -12.82
CA GLY A 91 11.85 0.83 -11.90
C GLY A 91 13.21 0.33 -11.46
N ARG A 92 14.06 1.26 -10.99
CA ARG A 92 15.38 0.95 -10.40
C ARG A 92 15.36 0.89 -8.87
N ASP A 93 14.25 1.33 -8.26
CA ASP A 93 14.02 1.18 -6.83
C ASP A 93 13.43 -0.21 -6.54
N TYR A 94 14.22 -1.08 -5.92
CA TYR A 94 13.82 -2.45 -5.62
C TYR A 94 12.59 -2.55 -4.73
N LEU A 95 12.46 -1.65 -3.75
CA LEU A 95 11.33 -1.67 -2.83
C LEU A 95 10.04 -1.28 -3.53
N GLN A 96 10.08 -0.23 -4.34
CA GLN A 96 8.90 0.20 -5.09
C GLN A 96 8.55 -0.75 -6.23
N THR A 97 9.55 -1.25 -6.98
CA THR A 97 9.32 -2.26 -8.01
C THR A 97 8.66 -3.49 -7.40
N GLY A 98 9.21 -3.99 -6.30
CA GLY A 98 8.65 -5.13 -5.61
C GLY A 98 7.25 -4.86 -5.01
N TYR A 99 6.97 -3.66 -4.53
CA TYR A 99 5.64 -3.28 -4.09
C TYR A 99 4.61 -3.41 -5.22
N TYR A 100 4.94 -2.94 -6.42
CA TYR A 100 4.04 -3.09 -7.57
C TYR A 100 3.88 -4.56 -7.97
N THR A 101 4.97 -5.32 -8.08
CA THR A 101 4.94 -6.70 -8.59
C THR A 101 4.38 -7.71 -7.58
N GLU A 102 4.55 -7.49 -6.27
CA GLU A 102 4.17 -8.45 -5.23
C GLU A 102 2.89 -8.06 -4.48
N VAL A 103 2.47 -6.79 -4.54
CA VAL A 103 1.28 -6.31 -3.85
C VAL A 103 0.25 -5.79 -4.85
N VAL A 104 0.55 -4.69 -5.57
CA VAL A 104 -0.44 -3.98 -6.39
C VAL A 104 -0.95 -4.86 -7.54
N PHE A 105 -0.05 -5.46 -8.32
CA PHE A 105 -0.46 -6.26 -9.48
C PHE A 105 -1.21 -7.52 -9.09
N PRO A 106 -0.80 -8.30 -8.06
CA PRO A 106 -1.60 -9.42 -7.58
C PRO A 106 -2.97 -9.04 -7.02
N GLU A 107 -3.09 -7.92 -6.28
CA GLU A 107 -4.38 -7.43 -5.76
C GLU A 107 -5.39 -7.13 -6.87
N HIS A 108 -4.90 -6.72 -8.05
CA HIS A 108 -5.73 -6.43 -9.23
C HIS A 108 -5.81 -7.59 -10.24
N ASP A 109 -5.34 -8.78 -9.87
CA ASP A 109 -5.32 -9.98 -10.74
C ASP A 109 -4.60 -9.72 -12.07
N ILE A 110 -3.40 -9.10 -12.00
CA ILE A 110 -2.55 -8.76 -13.13
C ILE A 110 -1.38 -9.73 -13.22
N ARG A 111 -1.20 -10.33 -14.40
CA ARG A 111 0.02 -11.07 -14.74
C ARG A 111 1.11 -10.09 -15.10
N PHE A 112 2.24 -10.13 -14.39
CA PHE A 112 3.43 -9.33 -14.69
C PHE A 112 4.51 -10.17 -15.34
N ILE A 113 5.13 -9.64 -16.41
CA ILE A 113 6.16 -10.32 -17.20
C ILE A 113 7.33 -9.36 -17.43
N ALA A 114 8.55 -9.78 -17.05
CA ALA A 114 9.81 -9.13 -17.43
C ALA A 114 10.65 -10.11 -18.26
N ILE A 115 10.71 -9.90 -19.58
CA ILE A 115 11.17 -10.90 -20.55
C ILE A 115 12.63 -11.31 -20.30
N ASN A 116 13.54 -10.35 -20.22
CA ASN A 116 14.97 -10.63 -20.07
C ASN A 116 15.36 -11.18 -18.69
N ASP A 117 14.53 -10.92 -17.69
CA ASP A 117 14.75 -11.40 -16.32
C ASP A 117 14.05 -12.76 -16.06
N ASN A 118 13.42 -13.35 -17.08
CA ASN A 118 12.62 -14.58 -16.98
C ASN A 118 11.56 -14.54 -15.86
N VAL A 119 11.03 -13.35 -15.57
CA VAL A 119 9.97 -13.18 -14.57
C VAL A 119 8.62 -13.28 -15.23
N ASP A 120 7.79 -14.19 -14.72
CA ASP A 120 6.40 -14.33 -15.10
C ASP A 120 5.58 -14.79 -13.89
N THR A 121 4.72 -13.91 -13.38
CA THR A 121 3.93 -14.21 -12.19
C THR A 121 2.91 -15.33 -12.36
N ALA A 122 2.63 -15.75 -13.60
CA ALA A 122 1.73 -16.87 -13.87
C ALA A 122 2.40 -18.24 -13.79
N THR A 123 3.74 -18.32 -13.96
CA THR A 123 4.46 -19.60 -13.96
C THR A 123 4.90 -20.04 -12.56
N GLY A 124 4.80 -19.14 -11.57
CA GLY A 124 5.14 -19.49 -10.17
C GLY A 124 6.62 -19.65 -9.89
N ASP A 125 7.49 -19.61 -10.89
CA ASP A 125 8.95 -19.58 -10.72
C ASP A 125 9.39 -18.19 -10.28
N ASN A 126 9.40 -17.98 -8.98
CA ASN A 126 9.67 -16.69 -8.36
C ASN A 126 11.15 -16.63 -7.93
N GLU A 127 12.03 -16.18 -8.82
CA GLU A 127 13.37 -15.73 -8.42
C GLU A 127 13.32 -14.58 -7.40
N PHE A 128 12.13 -13.91 -7.28
CA PHE A 128 11.82 -12.87 -6.30
C PHE A 128 11.39 -13.39 -4.91
N ALA A 129 11.18 -14.68 -4.73
CA ALA A 129 10.77 -15.23 -3.44
C ALA A 129 11.61 -14.74 -2.23
N PRO A 130 12.95 -14.57 -2.33
CA PRO A 130 13.74 -14.00 -1.23
C PRO A 130 13.39 -12.54 -0.91
N PHE A 131 13.00 -11.77 -1.92
CA PHE A 131 12.65 -10.34 -1.76
C PHE A 131 11.22 -10.14 -1.25
N LYS A 132 10.32 -11.08 -1.50
CA LYS A 132 8.92 -11.04 -1.05
C LYS A 132 8.81 -10.84 0.46
N ASN A 133 9.61 -11.55 1.25
CA ASN A 133 9.62 -11.42 2.70
C ASN A 133 10.09 -10.02 3.13
N ILE A 134 11.13 -9.49 2.49
CA ILE A 134 11.67 -8.15 2.76
C ILE A 134 10.63 -7.07 2.43
N ILE A 135 9.95 -7.20 1.30
CA ILE A 135 8.92 -6.27 0.84
C ILE A 135 7.71 -6.30 1.76
N ASN A 136 7.24 -7.49 2.13
CA ASN A 136 6.11 -7.67 3.05
C ASN A 136 6.42 -7.07 4.42
N GLU A 137 7.64 -7.29 4.95
CA GLU A 137 8.08 -6.71 6.21
C GLU A 137 8.16 -5.17 6.14
N TRP A 138 8.71 -4.64 5.05
CA TRP A 138 8.79 -3.19 4.82
C TRP A 138 7.41 -2.56 4.71
N TYR A 139 6.51 -3.17 3.94
CA TYR A 139 5.13 -2.70 3.78
C TYR A 139 4.38 -2.66 5.11
N ALA A 140 4.49 -3.73 5.91
CA ALA A 140 3.90 -3.77 7.24
C ALA A 140 4.44 -2.67 8.16
N LYS A 141 5.76 -2.41 8.11
CA LYS A 141 6.42 -1.33 8.87
C LYS A 141 5.97 0.05 8.39
N ASP A 142 5.87 0.27 7.09
CA ASP A 142 5.44 1.56 6.51
C ASP A 142 3.97 1.86 6.83
N CYS A 143 3.09 0.89 6.64
CA CYS A 143 1.69 0.98 7.02
C CYS A 143 1.53 1.31 8.51
N SER A 144 2.23 0.57 9.39
CA SER A 144 2.25 0.83 10.83
C SER A 144 2.75 2.24 11.18
N ARG A 145 3.75 2.76 10.46
CA ARG A 145 4.27 4.12 10.65
C ARG A 145 3.23 5.17 10.24
N LYS A 146 2.58 4.99 9.09
CA LYS A 146 1.54 5.88 8.59
C LYS A 146 0.34 5.94 9.52
N VAL A 147 -0.14 4.78 9.97
CA VAL A 147 -1.24 4.68 10.93
C VAL A 147 -0.88 5.39 12.24
N ARG A 148 0.29 5.11 12.84
CA ARG A 148 0.74 5.79 14.07
C ARG A 148 0.88 7.30 13.88
N SER A 149 1.36 7.76 12.74
CA SER A 149 1.45 9.19 12.43
C SER A 149 0.06 9.84 12.37
N ALA A 150 -0.89 9.20 11.71
CA ALA A 150 -2.28 9.70 11.65
C ALA A 150 -2.94 9.75 13.04
N PHE A 151 -2.77 8.69 13.85
CA PHE A 151 -3.27 8.69 15.23
C PHE A 151 -2.61 9.78 16.08
N ARG A 152 -1.29 9.96 15.93
CA ARG A 152 -0.57 11.01 16.66
C ARG A 152 -1.07 12.40 16.29
N THR A 153 -1.28 12.67 15.00
CA THR A 153 -1.82 13.95 14.51
C THR A 153 -3.20 14.21 15.11
N LYS A 154 -4.10 13.22 15.06
CA LYS A 154 -5.44 13.32 15.66
C LYS A 154 -5.36 13.60 17.16
N ALA A 155 -4.53 12.86 17.88
CA ALA A 155 -4.36 13.06 19.33
C ALA A 155 -3.82 14.45 19.66
N LEU A 156 -2.87 14.99 18.86
CA LEU A 156 -2.35 16.35 19.03
C LEU A 156 -3.41 17.43 18.74
N ASN A 157 -4.36 17.14 17.86
CA ASN A 157 -5.52 18.01 17.61
C ASN A 157 -6.61 17.90 18.72
N GLY A 158 -6.38 17.06 19.75
CA GLY A 158 -7.37 16.84 20.81
C GLY A 158 -8.48 15.86 20.44
N GLU A 159 -8.37 15.18 19.29
CA GLU A 159 -9.36 14.20 18.85
C GLU A 159 -9.20 12.88 19.61
N TYR A 160 -10.30 12.37 20.14
CA TYR A 160 -10.32 11.04 20.74
C TYR A 160 -10.29 9.96 19.66
N THR A 161 -9.30 9.08 19.74
CA THR A 161 -9.06 8.04 18.73
C THR A 161 -9.39 6.62 19.22
N GLY A 162 -9.82 6.48 20.48
CA GLY A 162 -10.18 5.18 21.05
C GLY A 162 -11.53 4.64 20.55
N GLY A 163 -11.68 3.32 20.55
CA GLY A 163 -12.94 2.67 20.18
C GLY A 163 -14.06 2.96 21.18
N TYR A 164 -13.80 2.71 22.47
CA TYR A 164 -14.72 2.93 23.57
C TYR A 164 -14.19 4.03 24.49
N PRO A 165 -15.06 4.94 24.99
CA PRO A 165 -14.67 5.95 25.99
C PRO A 165 -14.16 5.28 27.27
N ALA A 166 -13.28 5.97 27.99
CA ALA A 166 -12.90 5.56 29.33
C ALA A 166 -14.08 5.75 30.30
N TYR A 167 -14.08 5.01 31.42
CA TYR A 167 -15.05 5.16 32.48
C TYR A 167 -15.12 6.62 32.95
N GLY A 168 -16.34 7.13 33.16
CA GLY A 168 -16.58 8.53 33.47
C GLY A 168 -16.72 9.46 32.26
N TYR A 169 -16.62 8.93 31.04
CA TYR A 169 -16.75 9.69 29.81
C TYR A 169 -17.65 9.00 28.80
N ARG A 170 -18.29 9.76 27.95
CA ARG A 170 -19.02 9.30 26.77
C ARG A 170 -18.62 10.10 25.54
N LYS A 171 -18.83 9.53 24.36
CA LYS A 171 -18.65 10.29 23.09
C LYS A 171 -19.75 11.34 22.98
N ASP A 172 -19.34 12.53 22.51
CA ASP A 172 -20.28 13.58 22.18
C ASP A 172 -21.19 13.10 21.01
N PRO A 173 -22.52 13.24 21.13
CA PRO A 173 -23.43 12.88 20.05
C PRO A 173 -23.21 13.66 18.75
N GLU A 174 -22.72 14.91 18.83
CA GLU A 174 -22.45 15.78 17.69
C GLU A 174 -21.04 15.56 17.11
N ASP A 175 -20.06 15.19 17.96
CA ASP A 175 -18.68 14.90 17.52
C ASP A 175 -18.13 13.64 18.20
N ARG A 176 -18.10 12.53 17.46
CA ARG A 176 -17.60 11.24 17.97
C ARG A 176 -16.11 11.24 18.34
N HIS A 177 -15.37 12.26 17.97
CA HIS A 177 -13.96 12.44 18.32
C HIS A 177 -13.77 13.31 19.57
N HIS A 178 -14.85 13.82 20.13
CA HIS A 178 -14.88 14.55 21.39
C HIS A 178 -15.47 13.69 22.51
N LEU A 179 -14.83 13.74 23.70
CA LEU A 179 -15.34 13.08 24.91
C LEU A 179 -15.95 14.12 25.84
N ILE A 180 -17.15 13.84 26.32
CA ILE A 180 -17.82 14.62 27.34
C ILE A 180 -17.97 13.78 28.63
N PRO A 181 -17.88 14.40 29.82
CA PRO A 181 -18.12 13.71 31.09
C PRO A 181 -19.51 13.10 31.10
N ASP A 182 -19.63 11.92 31.71
CA ASP A 182 -20.90 11.25 31.98
C ASP A 182 -21.24 11.29 33.50
N GLU A 183 -22.26 10.59 33.90
CA GLU A 183 -22.74 10.50 35.31
C GLU A 183 -21.70 9.90 36.26
N HIS A 184 -20.70 9.14 35.76
CA HIS A 184 -19.64 8.54 36.53
C HIS A 184 -18.38 9.42 36.65
N ALA A 185 -18.33 10.56 35.96
CA ALA A 185 -17.17 11.45 36.01
C ALA A 185 -16.77 11.93 37.41
N PRO A 186 -17.71 12.19 38.36
CA PRO A 186 -17.36 12.52 39.73
C PRO A 186 -16.63 11.39 40.46
N ILE A 187 -16.91 10.14 40.15
CA ILE A 187 -16.24 8.96 40.72
C ILE A 187 -14.78 8.94 40.26
N VAL A 188 -14.53 9.21 38.97
CA VAL A 188 -13.16 9.30 38.39
C VAL A 188 -12.38 10.43 39.08
N GLN A 189 -12.98 11.60 39.26
CA GLN A 189 -12.35 12.72 39.95
C GLN A 189 -11.95 12.34 41.40
N ARG A 190 -12.84 11.66 42.10
CA ARG A 190 -12.56 11.16 43.46
C ARG A 190 -11.42 10.13 43.48
N MET A 191 -11.37 9.21 42.49
CA MET A 191 -10.27 8.24 42.37
C MET A 191 -8.91 8.96 42.23
N PHE A 192 -8.85 9.99 41.40
CA PHE A 192 -7.64 10.79 41.23
C PHE A 192 -7.29 11.56 42.51
N GLN A 193 -8.28 12.10 43.23
CA GLN A 193 -8.05 12.79 44.49
C GLN A 193 -7.46 11.86 45.56
N MET A 194 -8.02 10.66 45.72
CA MET A 194 -7.49 9.63 46.65
C MET A 194 -6.03 9.25 46.27
N ALA A 195 -5.74 9.12 44.97
CA ALA A 195 -4.38 8.82 44.52
C ALA A 195 -3.39 9.98 44.82
N LEU A 196 -3.83 11.22 44.73
CA LEU A 196 -3.03 12.40 45.13
C LEU A 196 -2.80 12.49 46.62
N GLU A 197 -3.72 11.99 47.44
CA GLU A 197 -3.60 11.87 48.90
C GLU A 197 -2.71 10.71 49.34
N GLY A 198 -2.18 9.93 48.37
CA GLY A 198 -1.23 8.85 48.62
C GLY A 198 -1.87 7.45 48.75
N GLU A 199 -3.17 7.31 48.50
CA GLU A 199 -3.82 6.01 48.52
C GLU A 199 -3.33 5.12 47.35
N SER A 200 -3.12 3.83 47.64
CA SER A 200 -2.75 2.86 46.61
C SER A 200 -3.95 2.50 45.75
N CYS A 201 -3.70 2.10 44.50
CA CYS A 201 -4.76 1.60 43.59
C CYS A 201 -5.62 0.47 44.22
N PHE A 202 -5.01 -0.37 45.06
CA PHE A 202 -5.71 -1.45 45.78
C PHE A 202 -6.68 -0.89 46.83
N HIS A 203 -6.29 0.12 47.60
CA HIS A 203 -7.14 0.78 48.56
C HIS A 203 -8.30 1.53 47.90
N ILE A 204 -8.01 2.23 46.80
CA ILE A 204 -9.05 2.91 46.01
C ILE A 204 -10.06 1.90 45.50
N ALA A 205 -9.62 0.80 44.88
CA ALA A 205 -10.50 -0.23 44.36
C ALA A 205 -11.38 -0.84 45.47
N LYS A 206 -10.80 -1.14 46.64
CA LYS A 206 -11.57 -1.65 47.82
C LYS A 206 -12.58 -0.65 48.34
N ALA A 207 -12.27 0.64 48.32
CA ALA A 207 -13.23 1.67 48.75
C ALA A 207 -14.43 1.72 47.81
N LEU A 208 -14.20 1.68 46.50
CA LEU A 208 -15.25 1.68 45.46
C LEU A 208 -16.11 0.40 45.54
N GLU A 209 -15.47 -0.78 45.77
CA GLU A 209 -16.16 -2.04 45.94
C GLU A 209 -17.12 -2.05 47.15
N ARG A 210 -16.66 -1.51 48.31
CA ARG A 210 -17.50 -1.37 49.51
C ARG A 210 -18.71 -0.48 49.30
N GLU A 211 -18.59 0.50 48.43
CA GLU A 211 -19.65 1.44 48.07
C GLU A 211 -20.55 0.88 46.93
N GLN A 212 -20.25 -0.32 46.43
CA GLN A 212 -21.00 -1.00 45.35
C GLN A 212 -21.07 -0.13 44.07
N ILE A 213 -20.02 0.60 43.78
CA ILE A 213 -19.94 1.40 42.57
C ILE A 213 -19.74 0.43 41.40
N PRO A 214 -20.62 0.45 40.35
CA PRO A 214 -20.48 -0.41 39.18
C PRO A 214 -19.25 -0.05 38.38
N THR A 215 -18.54 -1.08 37.87
CA THR A 215 -17.37 -0.94 36.97
C THR A 215 -17.76 -1.08 35.52
#